data_c06d342119708f709204f311935499aa
#
_entry.id   c06d342119708f709204f311935499aa
#
_cell.length_a   1.000
_cell.length_b   1.000
_cell.length_c   1.000
_cell.angle_alpha   90.00
_cell.angle_beta   90.00
_cell.angle_gamma   90.00
#
_symmetry.space_group_name_H-M   'P 1'
#
loop_
_entity.id
_entity.type
_entity.pdbx_description
1 polymer ?
#
loop_
_entity_poly.entity_id
_entity_poly.type
_entity_poly.pdbx_seq_one_letter_code
_entity_poly.pdbx_strand_id
1 'polypeptide(L)'
;RTAGVQVNLGNMQQGEVVALYNYMAQMIVELIKLASLIITLNKSMACADRVAIILKVDSTMTYPDKASLPTVESSDYAVAFDHVSFSYAGTGAPSLSDITFSAKKGSTIGIIGGTGSGKSTLVDLIARFYDATSGVITLDGQNVQTYSRQELREKIGVVPQKAALFQGTIRENLSWGREDATDEEMWEALTTAQAREIVEKKDGQLDFRLDKHGRNLSG
;
A
#
# COMPACT_ATOMS: atom_id res chain seq x y z
N ARG A 1 19.95 60.21 19.73
CA ARG A 1 20.34 61.63 20.01
C ARG A 1 19.11 62.52 20.16
N THR A 2 18.11 62.52 19.33
CA THR A 2 16.89 63.34 19.38
C THR A 2 16.10 63.22 20.69
N ALA A 3 15.90 62.00 21.20
CA ALA A 3 15.16 61.75 22.44
C ALA A 3 15.87 62.38 23.66
N GLY A 4 17.21 62.29 23.75
CA GLY A 4 17.97 62.94 24.84
C GLY A 4 17.90 64.46 24.80
N VAL A 5 17.82 65.08 23.63
CA VAL A 5 17.63 66.54 23.50
C VAL A 5 16.23 66.94 23.95
N GLN A 6 15.18 66.15 23.66
CA GLN A 6 13.80 66.46 24.10
C GLN A 6 13.63 66.34 25.62
N VAL A 7 14.34 65.39 26.27
CA VAL A 7 14.36 65.29 27.73
C VAL A 7 15.02 66.50 28.40
N ASN A 8 16.17 66.95 27.85
CA ASN A 8 16.87 68.16 28.32
C ASN A 8 16.06 69.44 28.13
N LEU A 9 15.22 69.51 27.11
CA LEU A 9 14.29 70.63 26.87
C LEU A 9 13.02 70.58 27.72
N GLY A 10 12.84 69.52 28.55
CA GLY A 10 11.67 69.32 29.40
C GLY A 10 10.40 68.88 28.65
N ASN A 11 10.50 68.55 27.39
CA ASN A 11 9.39 68.17 26.52
C ASN A 11 8.99 66.68 26.69
N MET A 12 9.86 65.85 27.26
CA MET A 12 9.62 64.41 27.54
C MET A 12 10.20 64.01 28.89
N GLN A 13 9.50 63.13 29.57
CA GLN A 13 10.01 62.52 30.80
C GLN A 13 10.97 61.36 30.47
N GLN A 14 11.95 61.13 31.33
CA GLN A 14 12.92 60.04 31.14
C GLN A 14 12.26 58.64 30.99
N GLY A 15 11.12 58.42 31.71
CA GLY A 15 10.32 57.22 31.65
C GLY A 15 9.65 56.99 30.28
N GLU A 16 9.22 58.06 29.63
CA GLU A 16 8.58 58.00 28.31
C GLU A 16 9.58 57.54 27.21
N VAL A 17 10.85 57.97 27.30
CA VAL A 17 11.91 57.53 26.38
C VAL A 17 12.19 56.05 26.54
N VAL A 18 12.20 55.52 27.78
CA VAL A 18 12.39 54.12 28.07
C VAL A 18 11.19 53.29 27.56
N ALA A 19 9.97 53.80 27.79
CA ALA A 19 8.75 53.14 27.30
C ALA A 19 8.76 53.07 25.75
N LEU A 20 9.11 54.16 25.08
CA LEU A 20 9.21 54.24 23.61
C LEU A 20 10.22 53.21 23.06
N TYR A 21 11.40 53.11 23.69
CA TYR A 21 12.42 52.13 23.31
C TYR A 21 11.90 50.69 23.46
N ASN A 22 11.22 50.37 24.57
CA ASN A 22 10.67 49.07 24.79
C ASN A 22 9.59 48.74 23.78
N TYR A 23 8.69 49.67 23.44
CA TYR A 23 7.67 49.45 22.41
C TYR A 23 8.30 49.23 21.02
N MET A 24 9.34 49.98 20.67
CA MET A 24 10.05 49.77 19.40
C MET A 24 10.72 48.41 19.34
N ALA A 25 11.37 47.97 20.44
CA ALA A 25 11.95 46.64 20.54
C ALA A 25 10.89 45.52 20.40
N GLN A 26 9.75 45.70 21.07
CA GLN A 26 8.64 44.75 20.98
C GLN A 26 8.03 44.69 19.59
N MET A 27 7.87 45.82 18.88
CA MET A 27 7.38 45.84 17.50
C MET A 27 8.30 45.06 16.58
N ILE A 28 9.62 45.17 16.73
CA ILE A 28 10.58 44.38 15.92
C ILE A 28 10.39 42.88 16.17
N VAL A 29 10.24 42.45 17.43
CA VAL A 29 10.01 41.05 17.76
C VAL A 29 8.72 40.52 17.13
N GLU A 30 7.63 41.30 17.19
CA GLU A 30 6.35 40.91 16.59
C GLU A 30 6.42 40.83 15.06
N LEU A 31 7.18 41.71 14.40
CA LEU A 31 7.42 41.62 12.95
C LEU A 31 8.20 40.33 12.57
N ILE A 32 9.20 39.95 13.38
CA ILE A 32 9.92 38.68 13.17
C ILE A 32 8.99 37.48 13.34
N LYS A 33 8.13 37.50 14.34
CA LYS A 33 7.11 36.44 14.54
C LYS A 33 6.15 36.35 13.36
N LEU A 34 5.70 37.50 12.83
CA LEU A 34 4.84 37.55 11.64
C LEU A 34 5.53 36.93 10.42
N ALA A 35 6.80 37.27 10.18
CA ALA A 35 7.57 36.67 9.08
C ALA A 35 7.71 35.15 9.25
N SER A 36 7.98 34.68 10.46
CA SER A 36 8.06 33.25 10.78
C SER A 36 6.72 32.55 10.58
N LEU A 37 5.60 33.19 10.91
CA LEU A 37 4.26 32.67 10.68
C LEU A 37 3.99 32.46 9.20
N ILE A 38 4.32 33.42 8.34
CA ILE A 38 4.16 33.32 6.88
C ILE A 38 4.94 32.13 6.33
N ILE A 39 6.20 31.95 6.76
CA ILE A 39 7.03 30.80 6.34
C ILE A 39 6.39 29.47 6.78
N THR A 40 5.90 29.42 8.00
CA THR A 40 5.24 28.22 8.56
C THR A 40 3.97 27.89 7.80
N LEU A 41 3.14 28.89 7.48
CA LEU A 41 1.92 28.70 6.70
C LEU A 41 2.23 28.15 5.30
N ASN A 42 3.22 28.70 4.62
CA ASN A 42 3.62 28.22 3.29
C ASN A 42 4.11 26.76 3.33
N LYS A 43 4.90 26.39 4.35
CA LYS A 43 5.33 24.99 4.54
C LYS A 43 4.14 24.06 4.84
N SER A 44 3.21 24.52 5.67
CA SER A 44 2.02 23.73 6.02
C SER A 44 1.11 23.49 4.81
N MET A 45 0.92 24.51 3.95
CA MET A 45 0.20 24.38 2.68
C MET A 45 0.85 23.34 1.78
N ALA A 46 2.16 23.40 1.58
CA ALA A 46 2.89 22.43 0.76
C ALA A 46 2.79 20.99 1.32
N CYS A 47 2.77 20.83 2.64
CA CYS A 47 2.54 19.52 3.26
C CYS A 47 1.10 19.05 3.06
N ALA A 48 0.12 19.93 3.22
CA ALA A 48 -1.29 19.62 3.00
C ALA A 48 -1.56 19.17 1.55
N ASP A 49 -0.96 19.86 0.58
CA ASP A 49 -1.09 19.50 -0.84
C ASP A 49 -0.52 18.10 -1.12
N ARG A 50 0.62 17.75 -0.55
CA ARG A 50 1.20 16.40 -0.69
C ARG A 50 0.28 15.31 -0.11
N VAL A 51 -0.29 15.56 1.06
CA VAL A 51 -1.25 14.63 1.68
C VAL A 51 -2.51 14.53 0.82
N ALA A 52 -3.03 15.66 0.34
CA ALA A 52 -4.23 15.69 -0.50
C ALA A 52 -4.03 14.95 -1.82
N ILE A 53 -2.85 15.03 -2.44
CA ILE A 53 -2.53 14.26 -3.66
C ILE A 53 -2.63 12.76 -3.38
N ILE A 54 -2.07 12.28 -2.26
CA ILE A 54 -2.11 10.86 -1.92
C ILE A 54 -3.54 10.41 -1.62
N LEU A 55 -4.30 11.21 -0.87
CA LEU A 55 -5.70 10.88 -0.54
C LEU A 55 -6.66 10.92 -1.74
N LYS A 56 -6.28 11.65 -2.80
CA LYS A 56 -7.05 11.71 -4.06
C LYS A 56 -6.71 10.59 -5.04
N VAL A 57 -5.74 9.73 -4.71
CA VAL A 57 -5.42 8.58 -5.55
C VAL A 57 -6.48 7.52 -5.37
N ASP A 58 -7.40 7.46 -6.31
CA ASP A 58 -8.38 6.40 -6.40
C ASP A 58 -7.82 5.23 -7.21
N SER A 59 -8.23 4.02 -6.84
CA SER A 59 -7.90 2.83 -7.62
C SER A 59 -8.58 2.90 -8.99
N THR A 60 -7.83 2.67 -10.06
CA THR A 60 -8.37 2.51 -11.42
C THR A 60 -9.17 1.22 -11.58
N MET A 61 -9.04 0.30 -10.61
CA MET A 61 -9.72 -0.99 -10.59
C MET A 61 -11.09 -0.85 -9.94
N THR A 62 -12.15 -1.12 -10.70
CA THR A 62 -13.53 -1.17 -10.20
C THR A 62 -13.94 -2.61 -9.97
N TYR A 63 -14.53 -2.88 -8.81
CA TYR A 63 -15.09 -4.19 -8.46
C TYR A 63 -16.58 -4.04 -8.26
N PRO A 64 -17.42 -5.00 -8.73
CA PRO A 64 -18.82 -5.02 -8.38
C PRO A 64 -19.00 -5.20 -6.87
N ASP A 65 -19.95 -4.50 -6.26
CA ASP A 65 -20.22 -4.56 -4.80
C ASP A 65 -20.74 -5.92 -4.35
N LYS A 66 -21.40 -6.63 -5.21
CA LYS A 66 -21.79 -8.04 -5.05
C LYS A 66 -21.84 -8.67 -6.42
N ALA A 67 -21.25 -9.83 -6.58
CA ALA A 67 -21.36 -10.55 -7.82
C ALA A 67 -22.84 -10.83 -8.11
N SER A 68 -23.35 -10.20 -9.14
CA SER A 68 -24.47 -10.76 -9.89
C SER A 68 -23.88 -11.93 -10.67
N LEU A 69 -23.63 -13.03 -9.95
CA LEU A 69 -23.06 -14.22 -10.56
C LEU A 69 -24.13 -14.77 -11.52
N PRO A 70 -23.95 -14.69 -12.84
CA PRO A 70 -24.68 -15.59 -13.70
C PRO A 70 -24.28 -17.00 -13.24
N THR A 71 -25.23 -17.88 -13.10
CA THR A 71 -25.00 -19.31 -12.85
C THR A 71 -24.24 -19.83 -14.05
N VAL A 72 -22.90 -19.80 -14.01
CA VAL A 72 -22.06 -20.37 -15.06
C VAL A 72 -22.05 -21.87 -14.86
N GLU A 73 -22.34 -22.62 -15.94
CA GLU A 73 -22.15 -24.07 -15.96
C GLU A 73 -20.72 -24.38 -15.51
N SER A 74 -20.58 -25.42 -14.73
CA SER A 74 -19.29 -25.86 -14.16
C SER A 74 -18.25 -26.00 -15.26
N SER A 75 -17.25 -25.11 -15.27
CA SER A 75 -16.11 -25.19 -16.19
C SER A 75 -15.11 -26.25 -15.73
N ASP A 76 -14.58 -27.05 -16.64
CA ASP A 76 -13.45 -27.96 -16.38
C ASP A 76 -12.12 -27.19 -16.16
N TYR A 77 -12.08 -25.92 -16.55
CA TYR A 77 -10.89 -25.07 -16.45
C TYR A 77 -10.96 -24.21 -15.19
N ALA A 78 -9.87 -24.21 -14.43
CA ALA A 78 -9.71 -23.30 -13.31
C ALA A 78 -9.43 -21.87 -13.80
N VAL A 79 -8.57 -21.72 -14.82
CA VAL A 79 -8.21 -20.44 -15.41
C VAL A 79 -8.16 -20.59 -16.92
N ALA A 80 -8.65 -19.60 -17.67
CA ALA A 80 -8.40 -19.51 -19.10
C ALA A 80 -8.13 -18.04 -19.52
N PHE A 81 -7.21 -17.89 -20.45
CA PHE A 81 -6.86 -16.65 -21.14
C PHE A 81 -7.32 -16.80 -22.59
N ASP A 82 -8.03 -15.80 -23.07
CA ASP A 82 -8.53 -15.74 -24.43
C ASP A 82 -8.08 -14.43 -25.08
N HIS A 83 -7.10 -14.51 -25.97
CA HIS A 83 -6.49 -13.38 -26.71
C HIS A 83 -6.09 -12.20 -25.81
N VAL A 84 -5.48 -12.49 -24.65
CA VAL A 84 -5.15 -11.49 -23.63
C VAL A 84 -3.90 -10.72 -24.00
N SER A 85 -4.02 -9.39 -24.03
CA SER A 85 -2.88 -8.48 -24.11
C SER A 85 -2.88 -7.51 -22.92
N PHE A 86 -1.69 -7.12 -22.49
CA PHE A 86 -1.54 -6.20 -21.36
C PHE A 86 -0.34 -5.28 -21.55
N SER A 87 -0.55 -4.00 -21.21
CA SER A 87 0.50 -2.97 -21.11
C SER A 87 0.39 -2.22 -19.80
N TYR A 88 1.50 -1.99 -19.11
CA TYR A 88 1.52 -1.11 -17.97
C TYR A 88 1.31 0.35 -18.39
N ALA A 89 0.62 1.14 -17.58
CA ALA A 89 0.42 2.57 -17.84
C ALA A 89 1.77 3.29 -18.03
N GLY A 90 1.89 4.06 -19.11
CA GLY A 90 3.11 4.80 -19.44
C GLY A 90 4.22 4.01 -20.13
N THR A 91 4.03 2.72 -20.42
CA THR A 91 4.94 1.93 -21.23
C THR A 91 4.43 1.84 -22.68
N GLY A 92 5.25 2.19 -23.66
CA GLY A 92 4.87 2.17 -25.07
C GLY A 92 4.80 0.77 -25.70
N ALA A 93 5.31 -0.27 -25.02
CA ALA A 93 5.34 -1.64 -25.50
C ALA A 93 4.46 -2.56 -24.63
N PRO A 94 3.71 -3.52 -25.22
CA PRO A 94 2.93 -4.47 -24.46
C PRO A 94 3.84 -5.43 -23.67
N SER A 95 3.50 -5.69 -22.42
CA SER A 95 4.18 -6.69 -21.57
C SER A 95 3.72 -8.11 -21.88
N LEU A 96 2.49 -8.27 -22.34
CA LEU A 96 1.90 -9.51 -22.86
C LEU A 96 1.14 -9.17 -24.14
N SER A 97 1.25 -10.06 -25.15
CA SER A 97 0.59 -9.89 -26.44
C SER A 97 -0.08 -11.19 -26.85
N ASP A 98 -1.39 -11.13 -27.04
CA ASP A 98 -2.20 -12.21 -27.63
C ASP A 98 -2.00 -13.58 -26.94
N ILE A 99 -2.06 -13.59 -25.61
CA ILE A 99 -1.89 -14.80 -24.82
C ILE A 99 -3.19 -15.60 -24.77
N THR A 100 -3.11 -16.86 -25.24
CA THR A 100 -4.24 -17.80 -25.18
C THR A 100 -3.77 -19.11 -24.59
N PHE A 101 -4.31 -19.51 -23.45
CA PHE A 101 -4.11 -20.81 -22.83
C PHE A 101 -5.20 -21.11 -21.80
N SER A 102 -5.29 -22.36 -21.37
CA SER A 102 -6.20 -22.76 -20.30
C SER A 102 -5.55 -23.77 -19.35
N ALA A 103 -5.91 -23.68 -18.06
CA ALA A 103 -5.50 -24.57 -16.99
C ALA A 103 -6.68 -25.38 -16.49
N LYS A 104 -6.62 -26.69 -16.51
CA LYS A 104 -7.66 -27.55 -15.93
C LYS A 104 -7.62 -27.50 -14.40
N LYS A 105 -8.75 -27.73 -13.78
CA LYS A 105 -8.83 -27.88 -12.30
C LYS A 105 -7.90 -28.99 -11.84
N GLY A 106 -7.18 -28.76 -10.74
CA GLY A 106 -6.22 -29.70 -10.18
C GLY A 106 -4.90 -29.86 -10.95
N SER A 107 -4.70 -29.13 -12.06
CA SER A 107 -3.44 -29.17 -12.79
C SER A 107 -2.40 -28.19 -12.24
N THR A 108 -1.11 -28.53 -12.43
CA THR A 108 0.02 -27.63 -12.16
C THR A 108 0.58 -27.14 -13.48
N ILE A 109 0.75 -25.83 -13.62
CA ILE A 109 1.35 -25.21 -14.81
C ILE A 109 2.67 -24.55 -14.43
N GLY A 110 3.73 -24.94 -15.15
CA GLY A 110 5.05 -24.31 -15.05
C GLY A 110 5.20 -23.21 -16.10
N ILE A 111 5.55 -21.98 -15.70
CA ILE A 111 5.80 -20.86 -16.60
C ILE A 111 7.30 -20.58 -16.60
N ILE A 112 7.94 -20.79 -17.76
CA ILE A 112 9.38 -20.66 -17.95
C ILE A 112 9.67 -19.52 -18.94
N GLY A 113 10.73 -18.77 -18.70
CA GLY A 113 11.17 -17.68 -19.58
C GLY A 113 12.23 -16.79 -18.93
N GLY A 114 12.90 -15.98 -19.72
CA GLY A 114 13.91 -15.03 -19.26
C GLY A 114 13.34 -13.90 -18.40
N THR A 115 14.21 -13.08 -17.83
CA THR A 115 13.82 -11.86 -17.12
C THR A 115 13.12 -10.90 -18.11
N GLY A 116 12.00 -10.30 -17.70
CA GLY A 116 11.23 -9.38 -18.55
C GLY A 116 10.26 -10.05 -19.54
N SER A 117 10.13 -11.40 -19.54
CA SER A 117 9.23 -12.11 -20.46
C SER A 117 7.74 -12.07 -20.06
N GLY A 118 7.35 -11.31 -19.03
CA GLY A 118 5.94 -11.16 -18.63
C GLY A 118 5.41 -12.24 -17.67
N LYS A 119 6.24 -13.17 -17.14
CA LYS A 119 5.78 -14.24 -16.24
C LYS A 119 5.02 -13.73 -15.01
N SER A 120 5.60 -12.77 -14.27
CA SER A 120 4.96 -12.17 -13.10
C SER A 120 3.68 -11.43 -13.50
N THR A 121 3.73 -10.70 -14.61
CA THR A 121 2.57 -10.00 -15.16
C THR A 121 1.41 -10.94 -15.45
N LEU A 122 1.69 -12.13 -16.02
CA LEU A 122 0.66 -13.12 -16.31
C LEU A 122 0.00 -13.63 -15.02
N VAL A 123 0.80 -13.92 -13.97
CA VAL A 123 0.28 -14.33 -12.65
C VAL A 123 -0.51 -13.21 -11.99
N ASP A 124 -0.02 -11.96 -12.07
CA ASP A 124 -0.67 -10.79 -11.50
C ASP A 124 -2.04 -10.52 -12.14
N LEU A 125 -2.19 -10.84 -13.45
CA LEU A 125 -3.46 -10.74 -14.15
C LEU A 125 -4.47 -11.81 -13.69
N ILE A 126 -4.02 -13.03 -13.35
CA ILE A 126 -4.90 -14.07 -12.78
C ILE A 126 -5.48 -13.60 -11.45
N ALA A 127 -4.62 -13.04 -10.58
CA ALA A 127 -5.04 -12.49 -9.29
C ALA A 127 -5.80 -11.16 -9.41
N ARG A 128 -5.98 -10.67 -10.63
CA ARG A 128 -6.58 -9.36 -10.93
C ARG A 128 -5.94 -8.23 -10.11
N PHE A 129 -4.59 -8.19 -10.05
CA PHE A 129 -3.87 -7.01 -9.58
C PHE A 129 -3.87 -5.90 -10.64
N TYR A 130 -4.12 -6.28 -11.89
CA TYR A 130 -4.33 -5.41 -13.05
C TYR A 130 -5.46 -5.97 -13.90
N ASP A 131 -6.16 -5.11 -14.63
CA ASP A 131 -7.11 -5.54 -15.67
C ASP A 131 -6.37 -5.66 -17.02
N ALA A 132 -6.70 -6.68 -17.81
CA ALA A 132 -6.16 -6.85 -19.16
C ALA A 132 -6.52 -5.64 -20.04
N THR A 133 -5.61 -5.26 -20.94
CA THR A 133 -5.86 -4.18 -21.90
C THR A 133 -6.82 -4.65 -23.01
N SER A 134 -6.74 -5.93 -23.41
CA SER A 134 -7.66 -6.60 -24.33
C SER A 134 -7.72 -8.08 -24.05
N GLY A 135 -8.73 -8.76 -24.58
CA GLY A 135 -9.00 -10.17 -24.33
C GLY A 135 -9.78 -10.41 -23.04
N VAL A 136 -9.97 -11.66 -22.68
CA VAL A 136 -10.78 -12.08 -21.53
C VAL A 136 -10.01 -13.09 -20.69
N ILE A 137 -10.03 -12.91 -19.38
CA ILE A 137 -9.51 -13.88 -18.42
C ILE A 137 -10.70 -14.44 -17.65
N THR A 138 -10.80 -15.75 -17.59
CA THR A 138 -11.85 -16.44 -16.83
C THR A 138 -11.26 -17.25 -15.69
N LEU A 139 -11.97 -17.24 -14.56
CA LEU A 139 -11.71 -18.07 -13.40
C LEU A 139 -12.95 -18.93 -13.16
N ASP A 140 -12.80 -20.25 -13.09
CA ASP A 140 -13.93 -21.21 -13.01
C ASP A 140 -14.99 -21.01 -14.12
N GLY A 141 -14.57 -20.56 -15.31
CA GLY A 141 -15.46 -20.27 -16.44
C GLY A 141 -16.10 -18.88 -16.42
N GLN A 142 -15.90 -18.08 -15.40
CA GLN A 142 -16.47 -16.75 -15.26
C GLN A 142 -15.39 -15.67 -15.42
N ASN A 143 -15.73 -14.54 -16.08
CA ASN A 143 -14.80 -13.43 -16.27
C ASN A 143 -14.34 -12.88 -14.90
N VAL A 144 -13.02 -12.75 -14.72
CA VAL A 144 -12.43 -12.24 -13.47
C VAL A 144 -12.91 -10.84 -13.10
N GLN A 145 -13.35 -10.04 -14.06
CA GLN A 145 -13.87 -8.69 -13.81
C GLN A 145 -15.26 -8.68 -13.16
N THR A 146 -15.98 -9.78 -13.20
CA THR A 146 -17.32 -9.90 -12.61
C THR A 146 -17.32 -10.34 -11.15
N TYR A 147 -16.16 -10.80 -10.65
CA TYR A 147 -15.99 -11.14 -9.24
C TYR A 147 -15.82 -9.89 -8.36
N SER A 148 -16.39 -9.94 -7.17
CA SER A 148 -16.05 -8.98 -6.12
C SER A 148 -14.60 -9.20 -5.66
N ARG A 149 -14.02 -8.19 -5.01
CA ARG A 149 -12.66 -8.30 -4.45
C ARG A 149 -12.55 -9.41 -3.41
N GLN A 150 -13.61 -9.60 -2.61
CA GLN A 150 -13.63 -10.62 -1.57
C GLN A 150 -13.63 -12.03 -2.17
N GLU A 151 -14.50 -12.30 -3.15
CA GLU A 151 -14.57 -13.60 -3.81
C GLU A 151 -13.26 -13.99 -4.51
N LEU A 152 -12.56 -13.04 -5.16
CA LEU A 152 -11.25 -13.33 -5.74
C LEU A 152 -10.22 -13.71 -4.67
N ARG A 153 -10.23 -13.03 -3.51
CA ARG A 153 -9.31 -13.34 -2.41
C ARG A 153 -9.59 -14.70 -1.75
N GLU A 154 -10.83 -15.12 -1.72
CA GLU A 154 -11.22 -16.44 -1.20
C GLU A 154 -10.84 -17.56 -2.17
N LYS A 155 -10.82 -17.29 -3.47
CA LYS A 155 -10.51 -18.28 -4.52
C LYS A 155 -9.02 -18.37 -4.87
N ILE A 156 -8.26 -17.29 -4.74
CA ILE A 156 -6.88 -17.20 -5.23
C ILE A 156 -5.93 -16.90 -4.08
N GLY A 157 -5.04 -17.85 -3.80
CA GLY A 157 -3.88 -17.63 -2.94
C GLY A 157 -2.65 -17.26 -3.77
N VAL A 158 -1.95 -16.19 -3.39
CA VAL A 158 -0.72 -15.74 -4.06
C VAL A 158 0.45 -15.85 -3.10
N VAL A 159 1.49 -16.58 -3.51
CA VAL A 159 2.77 -16.62 -2.80
C VAL A 159 3.76 -15.72 -3.53
N PRO A 160 4.09 -14.54 -2.99
CA PRO A 160 5.01 -13.62 -3.65
C PRO A 160 6.45 -14.13 -3.62
N GLN A 161 7.25 -13.75 -4.60
CA GLN A 161 8.67 -14.11 -4.69
C GLN A 161 9.48 -13.62 -3.47
N LYS A 162 9.11 -12.47 -2.89
CA LYS A 162 9.69 -11.96 -1.64
C LYS A 162 8.65 -12.07 -0.54
N ALA A 163 9.02 -12.75 0.54
CA ALA A 163 8.16 -12.83 1.71
C ALA A 163 7.85 -11.44 2.26
N ALA A 164 6.57 -11.16 2.46
CA ALA A 164 6.08 -9.93 3.06
C ALA A 164 5.62 -10.23 4.50
N LEU A 165 6.57 -10.34 5.43
CA LEU A 165 6.27 -10.54 6.85
C LEU A 165 6.25 -9.19 7.58
N PHE A 166 5.20 -8.97 8.35
CA PHE A 166 5.03 -7.79 9.17
C PHE A 166 5.66 -7.99 10.55
N GLN A 167 6.12 -6.90 11.15
CA GLN A 167 6.57 -6.91 12.53
C GLN A 167 5.37 -7.21 13.44
N GLY A 168 5.51 -8.21 14.32
CA GLY A 168 4.44 -8.72 15.17
C GLY A 168 4.67 -10.20 15.47
N THR A 169 3.67 -10.91 15.96
CA THR A 169 3.78 -12.36 16.20
C THR A 169 3.56 -13.16 14.91
N ILE A 170 3.98 -14.44 14.92
CA ILE A 170 3.64 -15.38 13.83
C ILE A 170 2.12 -15.51 13.73
N ARG A 171 1.43 -15.60 14.85
CA ARG A 171 -0.03 -15.63 14.94
C ARG A 171 -0.66 -14.43 14.21
N GLU A 172 -0.25 -13.21 14.54
CA GLU A 172 -0.74 -11.99 13.89
C GLU A 172 -0.50 -12.01 12.38
N ASN A 173 0.64 -12.51 11.93
CA ASN A 173 0.93 -12.63 10.49
C ASN A 173 0.05 -13.68 9.80
N LEU A 174 -0.27 -14.79 10.43
CA LEU A 174 -1.19 -15.81 9.89
C LEU A 174 -2.65 -15.32 9.87
N SER A 175 -3.07 -14.55 10.88
CA SER A 175 -4.42 -13.97 10.96
C SER A 175 -4.75 -13.00 9.83
N TRP A 176 -3.76 -12.47 9.10
CA TRP A 176 -4.03 -11.69 7.89
C TRP A 176 -4.73 -12.48 6.80
N GLY A 177 -4.57 -13.80 6.77
CA GLY A 177 -5.29 -14.67 5.84
C GLY A 177 -6.74 -14.89 6.25
N ARG A 178 -6.99 -15.06 7.56
CA ARG A 178 -8.30 -15.19 8.17
C ARG A 178 -8.24 -14.74 9.63
N GLU A 179 -8.99 -13.68 9.95
CA GLU A 179 -8.94 -13.00 11.24
C GLU A 179 -9.37 -13.90 12.44
N ASP A 180 -10.31 -14.80 12.20
CA ASP A 180 -10.88 -15.74 13.17
C ASP A 180 -10.26 -17.15 13.12
N ALA A 181 -9.08 -17.31 12.50
CA ALA A 181 -8.42 -18.61 12.40
C ALA A 181 -8.04 -19.16 13.78
N THR A 182 -8.37 -20.43 14.03
CA THR A 182 -7.97 -21.12 15.26
C THR A 182 -6.50 -21.53 15.24
N ASP A 183 -5.96 -21.87 16.40
CA ASP A 183 -4.56 -22.34 16.51
C ASP A 183 -4.36 -23.63 15.71
N GLU A 184 -5.33 -24.54 15.70
CA GLU A 184 -5.28 -25.79 14.96
C GLU A 184 -5.17 -25.52 13.46
N GLU A 185 -5.97 -24.58 12.93
CA GLU A 185 -5.92 -24.20 11.52
C GLU A 185 -4.61 -23.51 11.15
N MET A 186 -4.05 -22.68 12.05
CA MET A 186 -2.74 -22.07 11.85
C MET A 186 -1.63 -23.13 11.78
N TRP A 187 -1.67 -24.14 12.65
CA TRP A 187 -0.72 -25.26 12.64
C TRP A 187 -0.88 -26.15 11.40
N GLU A 188 -2.11 -26.36 10.94
CA GLU A 188 -2.38 -27.08 9.69
C GLU A 188 -1.80 -26.32 8.48
N ALA A 189 -2.02 -25.01 8.41
CA ALA A 189 -1.47 -24.16 7.37
C ALA A 189 0.08 -24.19 7.37
N LEU A 190 0.70 -24.11 8.55
CA LEU A 190 2.15 -24.22 8.70
C LEU A 190 2.68 -25.61 8.28
N THR A 191 1.93 -26.66 8.55
CA THR A 191 2.26 -28.03 8.15
C THR A 191 2.22 -28.15 6.63
N THR A 192 1.15 -27.64 6.01
CA THR A 192 1.00 -27.62 4.55
C THR A 192 2.12 -26.83 3.87
N ALA A 193 2.51 -25.72 4.47
CA ALA A 193 3.62 -24.86 3.99
C ALA A 193 5.02 -25.42 4.30
N GLN A 194 5.14 -26.58 4.97
CA GLN A 194 6.40 -27.17 5.44
C GLN A 194 7.19 -26.24 6.39
N ALA A 195 6.49 -25.36 7.10
CA ALA A 195 7.08 -24.37 8.00
C ALA A 195 6.90 -24.73 9.49
N ARG A 196 6.16 -25.80 9.81
CA ARG A 196 5.83 -26.22 11.18
C ARG A 196 7.05 -26.35 12.06
N GLU A 197 8.06 -27.11 11.62
CA GLU A 197 9.28 -27.35 12.40
C GLU A 197 10.06 -26.08 12.71
N ILE A 198 10.00 -25.08 11.81
CA ILE A 198 10.67 -23.80 12.00
C ILE A 198 10.02 -23.05 13.15
N VAL A 199 8.69 -23.07 13.21
CA VAL A 199 7.91 -22.37 14.24
C VAL A 199 7.98 -23.10 15.57
N GLU A 200 7.91 -24.44 15.60
CA GLU A 200 8.04 -25.25 16.82
C GLU A 200 9.39 -25.05 17.56
N LYS A 201 10.46 -24.74 16.81
CA LYS A 201 11.80 -24.46 17.37
C LYS A 201 11.96 -23.04 17.93
N LYS A 202 10.96 -22.16 17.73
CA LYS A 202 11.03 -20.79 18.25
C LYS A 202 10.41 -20.69 19.64
N ASP A 203 11.02 -19.91 20.51
CA ASP A 203 10.50 -19.64 21.86
C ASP A 203 9.15 -18.92 21.76
N GLY A 204 8.09 -19.53 22.31
CA GLY A 204 6.72 -19.01 22.20
C GLY A 204 5.98 -19.44 20.93
N GLN A 205 6.60 -20.19 20.01
CA GLN A 205 5.95 -20.79 18.83
C GLN A 205 5.13 -19.77 18.03
N LEU A 206 3.79 -19.90 17.99
CA LEU A 206 2.91 -18.95 17.29
C LEU A 206 3.03 -17.52 17.82
N ASP A 207 3.38 -17.35 19.08
CA ASP A 207 3.54 -16.05 19.73
C ASP A 207 4.97 -15.49 19.63
N PHE A 208 5.87 -16.19 18.92
CA PHE A 208 7.20 -15.68 18.62
C PHE A 208 7.13 -14.39 17.83
N ARG A 209 7.83 -13.35 18.29
CA ARG A 209 7.84 -12.04 17.66
C ARG A 209 8.80 -11.99 16.48
N LEU A 210 8.25 -11.63 15.33
CA LEU A 210 9.00 -11.38 14.10
C LEU A 210 9.52 -9.96 14.06
N ASP A 211 10.77 -9.82 13.66
CA ASP A 211 11.33 -8.52 13.28
C ASP A 211 10.79 -8.09 11.91
N LYS A 212 11.02 -6.83 11.59
CA LYS A 212 10.66 -6.27 10.28
C LYS A 212 11.20 -7.16 9.15
N HIS A 213 10.32 -7.61 8.27
CA HIS A 213 10.58 -8.55 7.18
C HIS A 213 11.02 -9.96 7.62
N GLY A 214 10.73 -10.38 8.85
CA GLY A 214 11.02 -11.73 9.34
C GLY A 214 12.50 -12.10 9.41
N ARG A 215 13.40 -11.12 9.60
CA ARG A 215 14.87 -11.34 9.60
C ARG A 215 15.34 -12.34 10.64
N ASN A 216 14.60 -12.49 11.72
CA ASN A 216 14.89 -13.41 12.82
C ASN A 216 14.24 -14.80 12.68
N LEU A 217 13.54 -15.09 11.56
CA LEU A 217 13.04 -16.42 11.24
C LEU A 217 14.12 -17.33 10.68
N SER A 218 14.94 -16.81 9.77
CA SER A 218 16.09 -17.52 9.21
C SER A 218 17.29 -17.22 10.09
N GLY A 219 17.67 -18.15 10.94
CA GLY A 219 18.99 -18.24 11.56
C GLY A 219 19.94 -18.96 10.65
#